data_3aa821b639d5736b4de69ed65ed6fd4b
#
_entry.id   3aa821b639d5736b4de69ed65ed6fd4b
#
_cell.length_a   1.000
_cell.length_b   1.000
_cell.length_c   1.000
_cell.angle_alpha   90.00
_cell.angle_beta   90.00
_cell.angle_gamma   90.00
#
_symmetry.space_group_name_H-M   'P 1'
#
loop_
_entity.id
_entity.type
_entity.pdbx_description
1 polymer ?
#
loop_
_entity_poly.entity_id
_entity_poly.type
_entity_poly.pdbx_seq_one_letter_code
_entity_poly.pdbx_strand_id
1 'polypeptide(L)'
;MIIGICGFIGSGKDTIADYLVNFHEFRRESFANTLKDAVSSVFGWDRTLLEGRTKEAREWREQVDPWWAERLNMPTLTPRWVLQYWGTEVCRKSFHDDIWIASLENKLRTSKDNVVISDCRFPNEISSIKNAGGKIIWVQRGDLPDWYDLAVKANQGHNYALQELKMRKIHASETAWVGTEFDAILDNNGTIDDLYKQAQLIISDEISLTPGNTLFA
;
A
#
# COMPACT_ATOMS: atom_id res chain seq x y z
N MET A 1 -2.44 -13.06 12.73
CA MET A 1 -2.68 -11.59 12.80
C MET A 1 -2.53 -10.99 11.42
N ILE A 2 -3.35 -10.01 11.03
CA ILE A 2 -3.22 -9.26 9.77
C ILE A 2 -3.05 -7.79 10.12
N ILE A 3 -2.02 -7.14 9.55
CA ILE A 3 -1.72 -5.72 9.78
C ILE A 3 -1.63 -5.01 8.42
N GLY A 4 -2.52 -4.04 8.19
CA GLY A 4 -2.43 -3.10 7.09
C GLY A 4 -1.74 -1.80 7.52
N ILE A 5 -0.83 -1.29 6.70
CA ILE A 5 -0.07 -0.08 7.00
C ILE A 5 -0.38 1.02 6.00
N CYS A 6 -0.88 2.15 6.50
CA CYS A 6 -1.07 3.40 5.78
C CYS A 6 0.01 4.42 6.13
N GLY A 7 0.15 5.44 5.33
CA GLY A 7 1.07 6.56 5.58
C GLY A 7 1.61 7.18 4.29
N PHE A 8 2.12 8.39 4.38
CA PHE A 8 2.67 9.13 3.25
C PHE A 8 3.98 8.53 2.73
N ILE A 9 4.42 8.97 1.57
CA ILE A 9 5.71 8.58 0.99
C ILE A 9 6.83 8.98 1.97
N GLY A 10 7.74 8.01 2.26
CA GLY A 10 8.85 8.24 3.18
C GLY A 10 8.51 8.20 4.68
N SER A 11 7.26 7.88 5.05
CA SER A 11 6.86 7.82 6.47
C SER A 11 7.46 6.66 7.26
N GLY A 12 8.00 5.62 6.60
CA GLY A 12 8.59 4.46 7.27
C GLY A 12 7.71 3.19 7.27
N LYS A 13 6.67 3.14 6.43
CA LYS A 13 5.81 1.94 6.28
C LYS A 13 6.61 0.67 6.00
N ASP A 14 7.56 0.77 5.07
CA ASP A 14 8.39 -0.38 4.70
C ASP A 14 9.33 -0.79 5.84
N THR A 15 9.84 0.17 6.61
CA THR A 15 10.66 -0.10 7.81
C THR A 15 9.90 -0.94 8.83
N ILE A 16 8.64 -0.59 9.11
CA ILE A 16 7.78 -1.38 10.00
C ILE A 16 7.46 -2.74 9.39
N ALA A 17 7.12 -2.80 8.10
CA ALA A 17 6.85 -4.08 7.46
C ALA A 17 8.08 -5.01 7.48
N ASP A 18 9.28 -4.49 7.23
CA ASP A 18 10.53 -5.26 7.31
C ASP A 18 10.85 -5.69 8.75
N TYR A 19 10.58 -4.84 9.75
CA TYR A 19 10.69 -5.22 11.16
C TYR A 19 9.78 -6.39 11.53
N LEU A 20 8.52 -6.35 11.13
CA LEU A 20 7.56 -7.42 11.38
C LEU A 20 7.96 -8.73 10.69
N VAL A 21 8.48 -8.66 9.47
CA VAL A 21 8.94 -9.83 8.71
C VAL A 21 10.19 -10.43 9.34
N ASN A 22 11.17 -9.60 9.70
CA ASN A 22 12.49 -10.09 10.13
C ASN A 22 12.51 -10.56 11.59
N PHE A 23 11.63 -10.04 12.46
CA PHE A 23 11.70 -10.28 13.91
C PHE A 23 10.43 -10.87 14.52
N HIS A 24 9.30 -10.92 13.78
CA HIS A 24 8.00 -11.33 14.32
C HIS A 24 7.25 -12.34 13.43
N GLU A 25 7.94 -13.03 12.54
CA GLU A 25 7.40 -14.11 11.71
C GLU A 25 6.18 -13.68 10.84
N PHE A 26 6.13 -12.40 10.45
CA PHE A 26 5.14 -11.94 9.50
C PHE A 26 5.57 -12.24 8.07
N ARG A 27 4.61 -12.63 7.24
CA ARG A 27 4.77 -12.70 5.79
C ARG A 27 4.31 -11.38 5.16
N ARG A 28 5.13 -10.82 4.27
CA ARG A 28 4.75 -9.60 3.55
C ARG A 28 3.84 -9.92 2.37
N GLU A 29 2.70 -9.26 2.32
CA GLU A 29 1.78 -9.26 1.18
C GLU A 29 1.54 -7.84 0.65
N SER A 30 0.98 -7.77 -0.56
CA SER A 30 0.51 -6.53 -1.17
C SER A 30 -0.64 -6.81 -2.12
N PHE A 31 -1.51 -5.82 -2.34
CA PHE A 31 -2.59 -5.90 -3.32
C PHE A 31 -2.04 -6.09 -4.75
N ALA A 32 -0.84 -5.59 -5.02
CA ALA A 32 -0.20 -5.70 -6.31
C ALA A 32 0.60 -7.01 -6.52
N ASN A 33 0.76 -7.88 -5.50
CA ASN A 33 1.59 -9.09 -5.64
C ASN A 33 1.11 -10.00 -6.76
N THR A 34 -0.18 -10.34 -6.77
CA THR A 34 -0.74 -11.23 -7.80
C THR A 34 -0.64 -10.64 -9.20
N LEU A 35 -0.81 -9.32 -9.36
CA LEU A 35 -0.56 -8.65 -10.63
C LEU A 35 0.90 -8.83 -11.08
N LYS A 36 1.85 -8.58 -10.21
CA LYS A 36 3.28 -8.72 -10.52
C LYS A 36 3.65 -10.16 -10.83
N ASP A 37 3.06 -11.14 -10.12
CA ASP A 37 3.25 -12.56 -10.39
C ASP A 37 2.73 -12.92 -11.79
N ALA A 38 1.54 -12.46 -12.15
CA ALA A 38 0.94 -12.69 -13.47
C ALA A 38 1.78 -12.05 -14.59
N VAL A 39 2.19 -10.79 -14.42
CA VAL A 39 3.03 -10.06 -15.38
C VAL A 39 4.40 -10.73 -15.53
N SER A 40 5.03 -11.14 -14.42
CA SER A 40 6.29 -11.88 -14.45
C SER A 40 6.15 -13.17 -15.27
N SER A 41 5.10 -13.94 -15.03
CA SER A 41 4.84 -15.19 -15.73
C SER A 41 4.60 -15.01 -17.23
N VAL A 42 3.83 -14.00 -17.62
CA VAL A 42 3.47 -13.76 -19.04
C VAL A 42 4.62 -13.16 -19.82
N PHE A 43 5.33 -12.17 -19.24
CA PHE A 43 6.38 -11.43 -19.94
C PHE A 43 7.78 -12.04 -19.76
N GLY A 44 7.94 -13.01 -18.86
CA GLY A 44 9.24 -13.60 -18.54
C GLY A 44 10.17 -12.64 -17.79
N TRP A 45 9.63 -11.56 -17.22
CA TRP A 45 10.42 -10.58 -16.48
C TRP A 45 10.72 -11.05 -15.06
N ASP A 46 11.90 -10.68 -14.55
CA ASP A 46 12.28 -10.98 -13.18
C ASP A 46 11.30 -10.36 -12.18
N ARG A 47 10.71 -11.23 -11.35
CA ARG A 47 9.73 -10.86 -10.34
C ARG A 47 10.28 -9.86 -9.32
N THR A 48 11.57 -9.96 -8.97
CA THR A 48 12.22 -9.08 -8.00
C THR A 48 12.41 -7.67 -8.56
N LEU A 49 12.70 -7.55 -9.86
CA LEU A 49 12.77 -6.26 -10.55
C LEU A 49 11.39 -5.59 -10.64
N LEU A 50 10.32 -6.39 -10.85
CA LEU A 50 8.95 -5.87 -10.84
C LEU A 50 8.53 -5.32 -9.46
N GLU A 51 9.16 -5.74 -8.35
CA GLU A 51 8.93 -5.14 -7.03
C GLU A 51 9.34 -3.68 -6.96
N GLY A 52 10.46 -3.31 -7.59
CA GLY A 52 10.98 -1.95 -7.58
C GLY A 52 11.45 -1.45 -6.21
N ARG A 53 11.97 -2.35 -5.37
CA ARG A 53 12.47 -1.98 -4.03
C ARG A 53 13.79 -1.22 -4.11
N THR A 54 14.67 -1.62 -5.01
CA THR A 54 15.97 -0.96 -5.22
C THR A 54 15.86 0.17 -6.25
N LYS A 55 16.86 1.03 -6.30
CA LYS A 55 16.96 2.10 -7.31
C LYS A 55 17.05 1.49 -8.71
N GLU A 56 17.89 0.49 -8.87
CA GLU A 56 18.12 -0.24 -10.13
C GLU A 56 16.82 -0.88 -10.65
N ALA A 57 16.05 -1.52 -9.76
CA ALA A 57 14.76 -2.11 -10.13
C ALA A 57 13.72 -1.05 -10.54
N ARG A 58 13.76 0.14 -9.91
CA ARG A 58 12.88 1.25 -10.31
C ARG A 58 13.27 1.81 -11.68
N GLU A 59 14.56 1.98 -11.94
CA GLU A 59 15.09 2.44 -13.23
C GLU A 59 14.79 1.42 -14.32
N TRP A 60 15.01 0.14 -14.07
CA TRP A 60 14.69 -0.93 -15.01
C TRP A 60 13.21 -0.94 -15.42
N ARG A 61 12.28 -0.75 -14.51
CA ARG A 61 10.85 -0.72 -14.82
C ARG A 61 10.44 0.41 -15.78
N GLU A 62 11.21 1.48 -15.85
CA GLU A 62 10.96 2.61 -16.76
C GLU A 62 11.62 2.42 -18.13
N GLN A 63 12.47 1.41 -18.30
CA GLN A 63 13.13 1.14 -19.58
C GLN A 63 12.19 0.36 -20.51
N VAL A 64 12.28 0.71 -21.81
CA VAL A 64 11.57 -0.03 -22.86
C VAL A 64 12.18 -1.42 -22.98
N ASP A 65 11.34 -2.46 -22.96
CA ASP A 65 11.77 -3.80 -23.34
C ASP A 65 11.82 -3.92 -24.87
N PRO A 66 13.00 -4.03 -25.48
CA PRO A 66 13.11 -3.96 -26.94
C PRO A 66 12.43 -5.13 -27.65
N TRP A 67 12.47 -6.34 -27.06
CA TRP A 67 11.86 -7.51 -27.69
C TRP A 67 10.33 -7.42 -27.69
N TRP A 68 9.74 -7.08 -26.54
CA TRP A 68 8.28 -6.94 -26.43
C TRP A 68 7.77 -5.73 -27.23
N ALA A 69 8.51 -4.63 -27.23
CA ALA A 69 8.18 -3.41 -27.97
C ALA A 69 8.11 -3.69 -29.48
N GLU A 70 9.10 -4.38 -30.03
CA GLU A 70 9.13 -4.79 -31.44
C GLU A 70 8.04 -5.83 -31.74
N ARG A 71 7.97 -6.91 -30.95
CA ARG A 71 7.06 -8.03 -31.21
C ARG A 71 5.58 -7.64 -31.18
N LEU A 72 5.20 -6.70 -30.32
CA LEU A 72 3.83 -6.21 -30.20
C LEU A 72 3.56 -4.89 -30.94
N ASN A 73 4.55 -4.35 -31.63
CA ASN A 73 4.48 -3.03 -32.27
C ASN A 73 4.06 -1.91 -31.29
N MET A 74 4.67 -1.90 -30.10
CA MET A 74 4.41 -0.96 -28.99
C MET A 74 5.72 -0.29 -28.56
N PRO A 75 6.20 0.75 -29.26
CA PRO A 75 7.57 1.28 -29.12
C PRO A 75 7.89 1.86 -27.75
N THR A 76 6.88 2.13 -26.93
CA THR A 76 7.02 2.67 -25.56
C THR A 76 6.71 1.67 -24.45
N LEU A 77 6.66 0.36 -24.77
CA LEU A 77 6.32 -0.67 -23.82
C LEU A 77 7.40 -0.81 -22.75
N THR A 78 7.06 -0.45 -21.50
CA THR A 78 7.90 -0.62 -20.32
C THR A 78 7.22 -1.53 -19.31
N PRO A 79 7.97 -2.24 -18.43
CA PRO A 79 7.37 -3.02 -17.35
C PRO A 79 6.41 -2.21 -16.46
N ARG A 80 6.74 -0.95 -16.17
CA ARG A 80 5.87 -0.05 -15.40
C ARG A 80 4.56 0.23 -16.12
N TRP A 81 4.62 0.53 -17.41
CA TRP A 81 3.41 0.76 -18.20
C TRP A 81 2.52 -0.49 -18.23
N VAL A 82 3.10 -1.68 -18.41
CA VAL A 82 2.36 -2.95 -18.39
C VAL A 82 1.66 -3.16 -17.04
N LEU A 83 2.37 -2.99 -15.92
CA LEU A 83 1.78 -3.10 -14.59
C LEU A 83 0.58 -2.14 -14.39
N GLN A 84 0.71 -0.91 -14.85
CA GLN A 84 -0.36 0.09 -14.75
C GLN A 84 -1.55 -0.26 -15.65
N TYR A 85 -1.27 -0.59 -16.90
CA TYR A 85 -2.30 -0.90 -17.88
C TYR A 85 -3.06 -2.18 -17.53
N TRP A 86 -2.35 -3.27 -17.24
CA TRP A 86 -2.99 -4.53 -16.84
C TRP A 86 -3.71 -4.40 -15.50
N GLY A 87 -3.07 -3.77 -14.54
CA GLY A 87 -3.66 -3.58 -13.22
C GLY A 87 -4.97 -2.79 -13.25
N THR A 88 -5.04 -1.76 -14.06
CA THR A 88 -6.17 -0.84 -14.10
C THR A 88 -7.10 -1.11 -15.29
N GLU A 89 -6.60 -0.97 -16.52
CA GLU A 89 -7.47 -0.99 -17.69
C GLU A 89 -8.01 -2.41 -18.00
N VAL A 90 -7.12 -3.41 -17.95
CA VAL A 90 -7.49 -4.79 -18.29
C VAL A 90 -8.21 -5.47 -17.13
N CYS A 91 -7.62 -5.46 -15.93
CA CYS A 91 -8.17 -6.24 -14.82
C CYS A 91 -9.27 -5.50 -14.06
N ARG A 92 -9.03 -4.26 -13.58
CA ARG A 92 -10.05 -3.54 -12.82
C ARG A 92 -11.21 -3.10 -13.69
N LYS A 93 -10.96 -2.36 -14.77
CA LYS A 93 -12.05 -1.78 -15.58
C LYS A 93 -12.76 -2.79 -16.46
N SER A 94 -12.03 -3.73 -17.08
CA SER A 94 -12.62 -4.66 -18.05
C SER A 94 -13.09 -5.97 -17.45
N PHE A 95 -12.57 -6.38 -16.28
CA PHE A 95 -12.97 -7.60 -15.59
C PHE A 95 -13.76 -7.31 -14.31
N HIS A 96 -13.12 -6.81 -13.24
CA HIS A 96 -13.77 -6.46 -11.97
C HIS A 96 -12.90 -5.51 -11.16
N ASP A 97 -13.48 -4.44 -10.59
CA ASP A 97 -12.72 -3.42 -9.86
C ASP A 97 -12.01 -3.98 -8.62
N ASP A 98 -12.64 -4.92 -7.93
CA ASP A 98 -12.09 -5.54 -6.71
C ASP A 98 -11.19 -6.76 -6.97
N ILE A 99 -10.77 -7.03 -8.22
CA ILE A 99 -10.01 -8.26 -8.53
C ILE A 99 -8.76 -8.45 -7.65
N TRP A 100 -8.03 -7.38 -7.39
CA TRP A 100 -6.81 -7.44 -6.58
C TRP A 100 -7.11 -7.59 -5.09
N ILE A 101 -8.22 -7.00 -4.63
CA ILE A 101 -8.74 -7.16 -3.28
C ILE A 101 -9.18 -8.61 -3.08
N ALA A 102 -10.03 -9.13 -3.94
CA ALA A 102 -10.50 -10.51 -3.89
C ALA A 102 -9.34 -11.52 -3.94
N SER A 103 -8.31 -11.23 -4.75
CA SER A 103 -7.10 -12.07 -4.80
C SER A 103 -6.36 -12.11 -3.46
N LEU A 104 -6.19 -10.97 -2.80
CA LEU A 104 -5.57 -10.92 -1.48
C LEU A 104 -6.46 -11.58 -0.42
N GLU A 105 -7.75 -11.29 -0.39
CA GLU A 105 -8.71 -11.92 0.52
C GLU A 105 -8.69 -13.44 0.39
N ASN A 106 -8.65 -13.96 -0.84
CA ASN A 106 -8.55 -15.40 -1.09
C ASN A 106 -7.27 -16.02 -0.51
N LYS A 107 -6.14 -15.31 -0.58
CA LYS A 107 -4.88 -15.73 0.06
C LYS A 107 -5.01 -15.71 1.60
N LEU A 108 -5.58 -14.63 2.14
CA LEU A 108 -5.71 -14.44 3.60
C LEU A 108 -6.63 -15.49 4.23
N ARG A 109 -7.77 -15.79 3.61
CA ARG A 109 -8.74 -16.78 4.17
C ARG A 109 -8.19 -18.20 4.26
N THR A 110 -7.17 -18.53 3.48
CA THR A 110 -6.55 -19.87 3.45
C THR A 110 -5.24 -19.94 4.22
N SER A 111 -4.70 -18.81 4.64
CA SER A 111 -3.44 -18.71 5.40
C SER A 111 -3.72 -18.58 6.90
N LYS A 112 -2.87 -19.22 7.69
CA LYS A 112 -2.81 -19.04 9.14
C LYS A 112 -1.64 -18.15 9.57
N ASP A 113 -0.88 -17.65 8.60
CA ASP A 113 0.31 -16.85 8.86
C ASP A 113 -0.07 -15.46 9.41
N ASN A 114 0.85 -14.88 10.15
CA ASN A 114 0.81 -13.45 10.40
C ASN A 114 1.17 -12.72 9.10
N VAL A 115 0.37 -11.72 8.71
CA VAL A 115 0.53 -11.02 7.42
C VAL A 115 0.61 -9.52 7.63
N VAL A 116 1.59 -8.88 6.98
CA VAL A 116 1.71 -7.42 6.91
C VAL A 116 1.54 -6.94 5.46
N ILE A 117 0.71 -5.90 5.28
CA ILE A 117 0.37 -5.28 3.99
C ILE A 117 0.74 -3.80 4.08
N SER A 118 1.82 -3.39 3.41
CA SER A 118 2.39 -2.03 3.54
C SER A 118 1.99 -1.05 2.43
N ASP A 119 1.09 -1.44 1.55
CA ASP A 119 0.63 -0.65 0.41
C ASP A 119 -0.85 -0.27 0.46
N CYS A 120 -1.44 -0.21 1.65
CA CYS A 120 -2.83 0.19 1.85
C CYS A 120 -3.04 1.66 1.49
N ARG A 121 -3.90 1.95 0.51
CA ARG A 121 -4.11 3.29 -0.04
C ARG A 121 -5.56 3.65 -0.29
N PHE A 122 -6.46 2.68 -0.36
CA PHE A 122 -7.85 2.90 -0.72
C PHE A 122 -8.82 2.34 0.32
N PRO A 123 -10.00 2.96 0.49
CA PRO A 123 -10.99 2.52 1.49
C PRO A 123 -11.42 1.07 1.35
N ASN A 124 -11.57 0.56 0.12
CA ASN A 124 -11.93 -0.83 -0.13
C ASN A 124 -10.80 -1.81 0.29
N GLU A 125 -9.53 -1.43 0.10
CA GLU A 125 -8.37 -2.19 0.60
C GLU A 125 -8.37 -2.25 2.13
N ILE A 126 -8.58 -1.10 2.78
CA ILE A 126 -8.67 -1.00 4.24
C ILE A 126 -9.85 -1.83 4.78
N SER A 127 -11.01 -1.71 4.14
CA SER A 127 -12.20 -2.47 4.52
C SER A 127 -11.98 -3.98 4.40
N SER A 128 -11.30 -4.44 3.37
CA SER A 128 -11.01 -5.87 3.19
C SER A 128 -10.14 -6.43 4.31
N ILE A 129 -9.13 -5.67 4.75
CA ILE A 129 -8.27 -6.06 5.87
C ILE A 129 -9.07 -6.10 7.18
N LYS A 130 -9.87 -5.07 7.47
CA LYS A 130 -10.73 -5.03 8.67
C LYS A 130 -11.75 -6.18 8.67
N ASN A 131 -12.38 -6.47 7.54
CA ASN A 131 -13.32 -7.59 7.40
C ASN A 131 -12.66 -8.96 7.62
N ALA A 132 -11.38 -9.08 7.32
CA ALA A 132 -10.58 -10.26 7.62
C ALA A 132 -10.11 -10.33 9.10
N GLY A 133 -10.57 -9.43 9.97
CA GLY A 133 -10.16 -9.33 11.37
C GLY A 133 -8.76 -8.70 11.57
N GLY A 134 -8.25 -8.01 10.57
CA GLY A 134 -6.97 -7.31 10.62
C GLY A 134 -7.05 -5.92 11.25
N LYS A 135 -5.90 -5.40 11.64
CA LYS A 135 -5.71 -4.04 12.19
C LYS A 135 -5.12 -3.13 11.12
N ILE A 136 -5.52 -1.87 11.13
CA ILE A 136 -4.98 -0.82 10.25
C ILE A 136 -4.18 0.16 11.10
N ILE A 137 -2.91 0.31 10.77
CA ILE A 137 -2.02 1.26 11.44
C ILE A 137 -1.58 2.37 10.48
N TRP A 138 -1.39 3.56 11.05
CA TRP A 138 -0.83 4.69 10.31
C TRP A 138 0.58 5.00 10.83
N VAL A 139 1.57 5.00 9.94
CA VAL A 139 2.93 5.45 10.26
C VAL A 139 3.06 6.91 9.84
N GLN A 140 3.22 7.79 10.81
CA GLN A 140 3.35 9.23 10.62
C GLN A 140 4.80 9.67 10.80
N ARG A 141 5.28 10.53 9.90
CA ARG A 141 6.61 11.16 9.99
C ARG A 141 6.55 12.58 9.46
N GLY A 142 7.14 13.52 10.19
CA GLY A 142 7.14 14.93 9.84
C GLY A 142 5.75 15.58 9.95
N ASP A 143 5.65 16.78 9.41
CA ASP A 143 4.42 17.55 9.37
C ASP A 143 3.42 16.96 8.39
N LEU A 144 2.12 17.14 8.66
CA LEU A 144 1.06 16.81 7.73
C LEU A 144 1.14 17.73 6.50
N PRO A 145 0.86 17.20 5.30
CA PRO A 145 0.78 18.02 4.10
C PRO A 145 -0.28 19.14 4.24
N ASP A 146 -0.06 20.28 3.62
CA ASP A 146 -0.99 21.43 3.62
C ASP A 146 -2.39 21.11 3.05
N TRP A 147 -2.51 20.04 2.28
CA TRP A 147 -3.75 19.53 1.74
C TRP A 147 -4.42 18.45 2.60
N TYR A 148 -3.86 18.09 3.77
CA TYR A 148 -4.39 16.99 4.59
C TYR A 148 -5.87 17.19 4.97
N ASP A 149 -6.22 18.35 5.53
CA ASP A 149 -7.60 18.68 5.91
C ASP A 149 -8.54 18.71 4.70
N LEU A 150 -8.01 19.09 3.53
CA LEU A 150 -8.75 19.05 2.29
C LEU A 150 -9.07 17.61 1.88
N ALA A 151 -8.11 16.69 2.05
CA ALA A 151 -8.33 15.26 1.79
C ALA A 151 -9.36 14.65 2.76
N VAL A 152 -9.31 15.00 4.05
CA VAL A 152 -10.34 14.59 5.02
C VAL A 152 -11.73 15.02 4.54
N LYS A 153 -11.91 16.29 4.15
CA LYS A 153 -13.19 16.81 3.65
C LYS A 153 -13.63 16.11 2.36
N ALA A 154 -12.70 15.85 1.44
CA ALA A 154 -13.01 15.14 0.20
C ALA A 154 -13.54 13.72 0.48
N ASN A 155 -12.92 13.00 1.41
CA ASN A 155 -13.33 11.66 1.82
C ASN A 155 -14.63 11.64 2.61
N GLN A 156 -15.03 12.77 3.21
CA GLN A 156 -16.35 12.99 3.80
C GLN A 156 -17.44 13.36 2.77
N GLY A 157 -17.09 13.41 1.48
CA GLY A 157 -18.04 13.68 0.39
C GLY A 157 -18.16 15.16 -0.02
N HIS A 158 -17.29 16.04 0.43
CA HIS A 158 -17.30 17.45 0.02
C HIS A 158 -16.74 17.63 -1.40
N ASN A 159 -17.60 17.81 -2.40
CA ASN A 159 -17.22 17.91 -3.81
C ASN A 159 -16.18 18.99 -4.11
N TYR A 160 -16.26 20.16 -3.45
CA TYR A 160 -15.29 21.23 -3.64
C TYR A 160 -13.86 20.78 -3.29
N ALA A 161 -13.73 20.01 -2.21
CA ALA A 161 -12.45 19.51 -1.74
C ALA A 161 -11.84 18.49 -2.73
N LEU A 162 -12.69 17.62 -3.29
CA LEU A 162 -12.26 16.68 -4.33
C LEU A 162 -11.79 17.40 -5.60
N GLN A 163 -12.49 18.46 -6.02
CA GLN A 163 -12.07 19.25 -7.17
C GLN A 163 -10.75 19.99 -6.94
N GLU A 164 -10.57 20.57 -5.76
CA GLU A 164 -9.34 21.26 -5.38
C GLU A 164 -8.13 20.30 -5.36
N LEU A 165 -8.27 19.10 -4.81
CA LEU A 165 -7.22 18.07 -4.84
C LEU A 165 -6.84 17.69 -6.28
N LYS A 166 -7.83 17.57 -7.17
CA LYS A 166 -7.59 17.31 -8.61
C LYS A 166 -6.84 18.47 -9.29
N MET A 167 -7.22 19.72 -8.99
CA MET A 167 -6.51 20.90 -9.53
C MET A 167 -5.08 20.97 -9.06
N ARG A 168 -4.79 20.61 -7.82
CA ARG A 168 -3.44 20.48 -7.26
C ARG A 168 -2.68 19.26 -7.78
N LYS A 169 -3.31 18.41 -8.61
CA LYS A 169 -2.74 17.18 -9.18
C LYS A 169 -2.26 16.19 -8.11
N ILE A 170 -2.92 16.15 -6.94
CA ILE A 170 -2.61 15.19 -5.90
C ILE A 170 -3.30 13.88 -6.24
N HIS A 171 -2.53 12.81 -6.35
CA HIS A 171 -3.05 11.52 -6.77
C HIS A 171 -3.93 10.90 -5.68
N ALA A 172 -5.00 10.21 -6.09
CA ALA A 172 -5.95 9.58 -5.16
C ALA A 172 -5.30 8.58 -4.18
N SER A 173 -4.23 7.89 -4.58
CA SER A 173 -3.50 6.97 -3.69
C SER A 173 -2.81 7.66 -2.51
N GLU A 174 -2.63 8.98 -2.55
CA GLU A 174 -2.08 9.74 -1.42
C GLU A 174 -3.19 10.25 -0.48
N THR A 175 -4.42 10.42 -0.98
CA THR A 175 -5.50 11.09 -0.27
C THR A 175 -6.62 10.17 0.19
N ALA A 176 -6.87 9.05 -0.51
CA ALA A 176 -8.08 8.24 -0.31
C ALA A 176 -8.14 7.52 1.05
N TRP A 177 -6.99 7.26 1.69
CA TRP A 177 -6.88 6.66 3.02
C TRP A 177 -6.95 7.68 4.17
N VAL A 178 -6.81 8.97 3.87
CA VAL A 178 -6.78 10.06 4.87
C VAL A 178 -8.12 10.18 5.59
N GLY A 179 -8.09 10.31 6.91
CA GLY A 179 -9.30 10.36 7.75
C GLY A 179 -9.93 8.99 8.01
N THR A 180 -9.26 7.88 7.65
CA THR A 180 -9.66 6.54 8.08
C THR A 180 -9.52 6.41 9.61
N GLU A 181 -10.37 5.63 10.25
CA GLU A 181 -10.17 5.19 11.62
C GLU A 181 -9.06 4.14 11.65
N PHE A 182 -7.94 4.49 12.30
CA PHE A 182 -6.81 3.62 12.50
C PHE A 182 -6.89 2.94 13.87
N ASP A 183 -6.46 1.68 13.93
CA ASP A 183 -6.34 0.95 15.19
C ASP A 183 -5.13 1.46 16.01
N ALA A 184 -4.12 2.01 15.35
CA ALA A 184 -2.99 2.72 15.99
C ALA A 184 -2.34 3.72 15.04
N ILE A 185 -1.69 4.72 15.62
CA ILE A 185 -0.81 5.67 14.93
C ILE A 185 0.58 5.51 15.50
N LEU A 186 1.57 5.22 14.65
CA LEU A 186 2.97 5.10 15.00
C LEU A 186 3.70 6.41 14.64
N ASP A 187 4.26 7.07 15.64
CA ASP A 187 5.09 8.25 15.43
C ASP A 187 6.53 7.84 15.06
N ASN A 188 6.96 8.23 13.87
CA ASN A 188 8.30 7.99 13.33
C ASN A 188 9.14 9.29 13.29
N ASN A 189 8.97 10.18 14.25
CA ASN A 189 9.79 11.39 14.39
C ASN A 189 11.00 11.17 15.31
N GLY A 190 11.01 10.11 16.10
CA GLY A 190 12.08 9.71 17.00
C GLY A 190 13.12 8.79 16.35
N THR A 191 13.70 7.93 17.16
CA THR A 191 14.66 6.92 16.72
C THR A 191 13.97 5.69 16.12
N ILE A 192 14.72 4.88 15.40
CA ILE A 192 14.20 3.61 14.87
C ILE A 192 13.79 2.64 16.00
N ASP A 193 14.51 2.67 17.12
CA ASP A 193 14.18 1.84 18.29
C ASP A 193 12.86 2.25 18.93
N ASP A 194 12.55 3.55 18.95
CA ASP A 194 11.26 4.04 19.44
C ASP A 194 10.12 3.59 18.53
N LEU A 195 10.33 3.62 17.23
CA LEU A 195 9.36 3.13 16.26
C LEU A 195 9.12 1.61 16.42
N TYR A 196 10.18 0.83 16.64
CA TYR A 196 10.07 -0.63 16.85
C TYR A 196 9.37 -0.98 18.17
N LYS A 197 9.63 -0.21 19.26
CA LYS A 197 8.89 -0.38 20.53
C LYS A 197 7.39 -0.15 20.34
N GLN A 198 7.00 0.89 19.61
CA GLN A 198 5.59 1.15 19.30
C GLN A 198 4.97 0.00 18.50
N ALA A 199 5.67 -0.51 17.47
CA ALA A 199 5.20 -1.66 16.70
C ALA A 199 5.04 -2.92 17.55
N GLN A 200 5.97 -3.18 18.47
CA GLN A 200 5.91 -4.32 19.39
C GLN A 200 4.67 -4.30 20.29
N LEU A 201 4.26 -3.13 20.76
CA LEU A 201 3.05 -2.98 21.58
C LEU A 201 1.78 -3.41 20.82
N ILE A 202 1.72 -3.15 19.51
CA ILE A 202 0.58 -3.56 18.68
C ILE A 202 0.51 -5.10 18.54
N ILE A 203 1.66 -5.77 18.49
CA ILE A 203 1.73 -7.22 18.32
C ILE A 203 1.39 -7.94 19.62
N SER A 204 1.82 -7.41 20.76
CA SER A 204 1.62 -8.04 22.08
C SER A 204 0.18 -7.94 22.59
N ASP A 205 -0.73 -7.29 21.88
CA ASP A 205 -2.11 -7.00 22.31
C ASP A 205 -2.24 -6.29 23.68
N GLU A 206 -1.12 -5.74 24.20
CA GLU A 206 -1.09 -5.02 25.49
C GLU A 206 -1.80 -3.67 25.41
N ILE A 207 -2.22 -3.24 24.21
CA ILE A 207 -2.98 -2.02 24.00
C ILE A 207 -4.42 -2.37 23.69
N SER A 208 -5.30 -2.08 24.64
CA SER A 208 -6.73 -1.91 24.34
C SER A 208 -6.86 -0.63 23.50
N LEU A 209 -6.80 -0.77 22.17
CA LEU A 209 -6.77 0.35 21.24
C LEU A 209 -8.13 1.05 21.23
N THR A 210 -8.20 2.22 21.85
CA THR A 210 -9.33 3.13 21.69
C THR A 210 -9.12 3.87 20.36
N PRO A 211 -10.11 3.90 19.45
CA PRO A 211 -9.99 4.64 18.19
C PRO A 211 -9.63 6.11 18.48
N GLY A 212 -8.58 6.61 17.83
CA GLY A 212 -8.17 8.01 17.90
C GLY A 212 -7.13 8.39 18.97
N ASN A 213 -6.61 7.45 19.73
CA ASN A 213 -5.49 7.76 20.67
C ASN A 213 -4.14 7.67 19.95
N THR A 214 -3.43 8.79 19.96
CA THR A 214 -1.98 8.80 19.74
C THR A 214 -1.33 8.10 20.94
N LEU A 215 -0.51 7.09 20.71
CA LEU A 215 0.14 6.31 21.77
C LEU A 215 1.12 7.10 22.64
N PHE A 216 1.41 8.36 22.28
CA PHE A 216 2.25 9.29 23.05
C PHE A 216 1.74 10.73 22.84
N ALA A 217 1.35 11.36 23.93
CA ALA A 217 1.23 12.81 24.05
C ALA A 217 2.58 13.40 24.45
#